data_831a86525e9ae856ce3ee564c9a7043f
#
_entry.id   831a86525e9ae856ce3ee564c9a7043f
#
_cell.length_a   1.000
_cell.length_b   1.000
_cell.length_c   1.000
_cell.angle_alpha   90.00
_cell.angle_beta   90.00
_cell.angle_gamma   90.00
#
_symmetry.space_group_name_H-M   'P 1'
#
loop_
_entity.id
_entity.type
_entity.pdbx_description
1 polymer ?
#
loop_
_entity_poly.entity_id
_entity_poly.type
_entity_poly.pdbx_seq_one_letter_code
_entity_poly.pdbx_strand_id
1 'polypeptide(L)'
;MVDFADVYITPEQAAERLQLTVDTVYRWLRSRKLRGSRISHKAWRISERELAAFLRKQNVSELLFEEYLAEYGWPAPEHHPVFPGTTKLVDYRVFYKGQPLWFEVKEFAADEKVLNDGGGAYDPYVSIRAKIGKAAEKFRDYDGECCSLVLFNEQINLVDIASPTFVFGAMLGNVGFRVPVGLPRQDMPSPVPSVFLDGGKMVHPHFKTPQNTTISAIIALERFPLGQMEFRVLVAQKELEEGRDLPVGEFMQLLEDNRTQHERRVLRAIVYENPDAKRPLPSEIFVGPFDERYGRVGDTIGRVYTGPELAKLRKREHELELDISPLQKMLRKRSTGGAEGG
;
A
#
# COMPACT_ATOMS: atom_id res chain seq x y z
N MET A 1 -7.57 -18.83 -8.42
CA MET A 1 -7.62 -17.55 -7.69
C MET A 1 -8.17 -17.87 -6.31
N VAL A 2 -7.33 -17.84 -5.28
CA VAL A 2 -7.77 -18.14 -3.90
C VAL A 2 -8.47 -16.89 -3.38
N ASP A 3 -9.72 -17.05 -2.94
CA ASP A 3 -10.50 -15.97 -2.34
C ASP A 3 -9.86 -15.64 -0.97
N PHE A 4 -9.22 -14.49 -0.87
CA PHE A 4 -8.57 -14.02 0.36
C PHE A 4 -9.53 -13.27 1.29
N ALA A 5 -10.79 -13.64 1.34
CA ALA A 5 -11.64 -13.20 2.41
C ALA A 5 -11.00 -13.63 3.73
N ASP A 6 -10.54 -12.66 4.54
CA ASP A 6 -9.99 -12.98 5.87
C ASP A 6 -11.04 -13.74 6.67
N VAL A 7 -10.76 -14.99 6.94
CA VAL A 7 -11.59 -15.77 7.86
C VAL A 7 -11.29 -15.26 9.27
N TYR A 8 -12.31 -14.70 9.90
CA TYR A 8 -12.22 -14.20 11.26
C TYR A 8 -12.82 -15.19 12.25
N ILE A 9 -12.10 -15.43 13.33
CA ILE A 9 -12.52 -16.29 14.44
C ILE A 9 -12.76 -15.45 15.70
N THR A 10 -13.54 -16.02 16.63
CA THR A 10 -13.75 -15.43 17.95
C THR A 10 -12.60 -15.79 18.90
N PRO A 11 -12.43 -15.05 20.03
CA PRO A 11 -11.48 -15.43 21.06
C PRO A 11 -11.69 -16.84 21.60
N GLU A 12 -12.94 -17.30 21.65
CA GLU A 12 -13.31 -18.65 22.10
C GLU A 12 -12.79 -19.71 21.11
N GLN A 13 -13.00 -19.49 19.82
CA GLN A 13 -12.48 -20.38 18.76
C GLN A 13 -10.95 -20.38 18.73
N ALA A 14 -10.32 -19.21 18.95
CA ALA A 14 -8.87 -19.13 19.07
C ALA A 14 -8.35 -19.89 20.31
N ALA A 15 -9.04 -19.78 21.44
CA ALA A 15 -8.69 -20.48 22.67
C ALA A 15 -8.76 -22.00 22.49
N GLU A 16 -9.80 -22.50 21.84
CA GLU A 16 -9.96 -23.92 21.51
C GLU A 16 -8.80 -24.41 20.63
N ARG A 17 -8.49 -23.70 19.53
CA ARG A 17 -7.39 -24.07 18.63
C ARG A 17 -6.01 -24.02 19.28
N LEU A 18 -5.82 -23.09 20.22
CA LEU A 18 -4.57 -22.94 20.98
C LEU A 18 -4.50 -23.87 22.21
N GLN A 19 -5.57 -24.59 22.53
CA GLN A 19 -5.73 -25.42 23.74
C GLN A 19 -5.47 -24.61 25.03
N LEU A 20 -6.01 -23.38 25.09
CA LEU A 20 -5.84 -22.42 26.17
C LEU A 20 -7.20 -21.99 26.73
N THR A 21 -7.16 -21.28 27.87
CA THR A 21 -8.37 -20.64 28.39
C THR A 21 -8.70 -19.37 27.61
N VAL A 22 -9.98 -19.08 27.46
CA VAL A 22 -10.47 -17.88 26.78
C VAL A 22 -9.93 -16.61 27.44
N ASP A 23 -9.78 -16.60 28.77
CA ASP A 23 -9.18 -15.48 29.52
C ASP A 23 -7.73 -15.22 29.13
N THR A 24 -6.97 -16.26 28.82
CA THR A 24 -5.60 -16.11 28.32
C THR A 24 -5.57 -15.40 26.98
N VAL A 25 -6.48 -15.78 26.06
CA VAL A 25 -6.60 -15.14 24.74
C VAL A 25 -7.03 -13.67 24.90
N TYR A 26 -8.02 -13.37 25.73
CA TYR A 26 -8.41 -11.99 26.02
C TYR A 26 -7.27 -11.17 26.65
N ARG A 27 -6.49 -11.74 27.55
CA ARG A 27 -5.30 -11.08 28.11
C ARG A 27 -4.27 -10.75 27.03
N TRP A 28 -4.03 -11.67 26.07
CA TRP A 28 -3.13 -11.43 24.97
C TRP A 28 -3.64 -10.37 23.99
N LEU A 29 -4.93 -10.35 23.70
CA LEU A 29 -5.55 -9.30 22.90
C LEU A 29 -5.42 -7.92 23.57
N ARG A 30 -5.66 -7.82 24.88
CA ARG A 30 -5.52 -6.57 25.63
C ARG A 30 -4.06 -6.08 25.72
N SER A 31 -3.12 -7.00 25.88
CA SER A 31 -1.69 -6.71 25.93
C SER A 31 -1.05 -6.59 24.53
N ARG A 32 -1.85 -6.71 23.47
CA ARG A 32 -1.40 -6.71 22.07
C ARG A 32 -0.37 -7.81 21.73
N LYS A 33 -0.27 -8.84 22.57
CA LYS A 33 0.57 -10.01 22.30
C LYS A 33 0.01 -10.86 21.17
N LEU A 34 -1.33 -11.00 21.10
CA LEU A 34 -2.08 -11.53 19.96
C LEU A 34 -2.88 -10.37 19.38
N ARG A 35 -2.78 -10.17 18.06
CA ARG A 35 -3.52 -9.12 17.37
C ARG A 35 -4.96 -9.56 17.08
N GLY A 36 -5.86 -8.59 17.14
CA GLY A 36 -7.26 -8.77 16.80
C GLY A 36 -7.97 -7.44 16.68
N SER A 37 -9.02 -7.40 15.88
CA SER A 37 -9.86 -6.22 15.68
C SER A 37 -10.98 -6.18 16.70
N ARG A 38 -11.19 -5.02 17.32
CA ARG A 38 -12.28 -4.81 18.26
C ARG A 38 -13.50 -4.29 17.53
N ILE A 39 -14.52 -5.12 17.35
CA ILE A 39 -15.75 -4.76 16.61
C ILE A 39 -16.71 -3.95 17.49
N SER A 40 -16.76 -4.25 18.79
CA SER A 40 -17.58 -3.54 19.76
C SER A 40 -16.90 -3.53 21.14
N HIS A 41 -17.53 -2.88 22.11
CA HIS A 41 -17.00 -2.80 23.49
C HIS A 41 -16.59 -4.19 24.06
N LYS A 42 -17.30 -5.27 23.67
CA LYS A 42 -17.07 -6.63 24.18
C LYS A 42 -16.68 -7.66 23.13
N ALA A 43 -16.69 -7.31 21.83
CA ALA A 43 -16.47 -8.26 20.75
C ALA A 43 -15.13 -8.05 20.05
N TRP A 44 -14.32 -9.10 20.03
CA TRP A 44 -13.08 -9.18 19.27
C TRP A 44 -13.24 -10.15 18.11
N ARG A 45 -12.48 -9.89 17.04
CA ARG A 45 -12.25 -10.81 15.94
C ARG A 45 -10.76 -10.96 15.71
N ILE A 46 -10.32 -12.17 15.49
CA ILE A 46 -8.93 -12.53 15.22
C ILE A 46 -8.93 -13.13 13.82
N SER A 47 -8.15 -12.57 12.89
CA SER A 47 -8.01 -13.24 11.60
C SER A 47 -7.24 -14.56 11.78
N GLU A 48 -7.56 -15.57 11.00
CA GLU A 48 -6.82 -16.84 11.03
C GLU A 48 -5.33 -16.62 10.73
N ARG A 49 -5.01 -15.63 9.94
CA ARG A 49 -3.65 -15.22 9.62
C ARG A 49 -2.91 -14.67 10.82
N GLU A 50 -3.54 -13.81 11.63
CA GLU A 50 -2.97 -13.32 12.89
C GLU A 50 -2.72 -14.47 13.88
N LEU A 51 -3.64 -15.43 13.94
CA LEU A 51 -3.44 -16.60 14.76
C LEU A 51 -2.29 -17.48 14.24
N ALA A 52 -2.20 -17.68 12.93
CA ALA A 52 -1.11 -18.42 12.31
C ALA A 52 0.26 -17.74 12.52
N ALA A 53 0.34 -16.42 12.38
CA ALA A 53 1.53 -15.62 12.68
C ALA A 53 1.97 -15.79 14.14
N PHE A 54 1.01 -15.68 15.06
CA PHE A 54 1.27 -15.87 16.49
C PHE A 54 1.83 -17.26 16.80
N LEU A 55 1.27 -18.32 16.19
CA LEU A 55 1.74 -19.69 16.34
C LEU A 55 3.14 -19.91 15.78
N ARG A 56 3.45 -19.29 14.65
CA ARG A 56 4.76 -19.39 13.99
C ARG A 56 5.80 -18.41 14.57
N LYS A 57 5.41 -17.51 15.49
CA LYS A 57 6.21 -16.39 15.96
C LYS A 57 6.63 -15.42 14.84
N GLN A 58 5.87 -15.39 13.76
CA GLN A 58 6.05 -14.48 12.63
C GLN A 58 5.10 -13.29 12.74
N ASN A 59 5.47 -12.17 12.11
CA ASN A 59 4.57 -11.03 11.93
C ASN A 59 3.60 -11.28 10.76
N VAL A 60 2.44 -10.63 10.79
CA VAL A 60 1.45 -10.75 9.68
C VAL A 60 2.04 -10.33 8.35
N SER A 61 2.84 -9.28 8.35
CA SER A 61 3.55 -8.80 7.17
C SER A 61 4.49 -9.84 6.54
N GLU A 62 5.15 -10.65 7.37
CA GLU A 62 6.01 -11.74 6.91
C GLU A 62 5.19 -12.85 6.24
N LEU A 63 4.07 -13.25 6.86
CA LEU A 63 3.17 -14.24 6.25
C LEU A 63 2.57 -13.76 4.93
N LEU A 64 2.18 -12.49 4.85
CA LEU A 64 1.65 -11.91 3.62
C LEU A 64 2.70 -11.84 2.51
N PHE A 65 3.95 -11.56 2.87
CA PHE A 65 5.03 -11.59 1.90
C PHE A 65 5.26 -13.00 1.34
N GLU A 66 5.24 -14.01 2.19
CA GLU A 66 5.31 -15.42 1.77
C GLU A 66 4.11 -15.84 0.90
N GLU A 67 2.90 -15.43 1.28
CA GLU A 67 1.69 -15.67 0.47
C GLU A 67 1.79 -15.02 -0.91
N TYR A 68 2.25 -13.77 -0.98
CA TYR A 68 2.49 -13.09 -2.25
C TYR A 68 3.48 -13.86 -3.12
N LEU A 69 4.62 -14.26 -2.55
CA LEU A 69 5.63 -15.04 -3.29
C LEU A 69 5.05 -16.37 -3.81
N ALA A 70 4.29 -17.08 -2.96
CA ALA A 70 3.68 -18.35 -3.34
C ALA A 70 2.60 -18.18 -4.42
N GLU A 71 1.76 -17.14 -4.34
CA GLU A 71 0.70 -16.86 -5.31
C GLU A 71 1.28 -16.62 -6.71
N TYR A 72 2.41 -15.93 -6.79
CA TYR A 72 3.08 -15.62 -8.06
C TYR A 72 4.16 -16.63 -8.47
N GLY A 73 4.16 -17.81 -7.84
CA GLY A 73 5.00 -18.93 -8.26
C GLY A 73 6.49 -18.76 -7.98
N TRP A 74 6.84 -17.95 -6.99
CA TRP A 74 8.22 -17.76 -6.59
C TRP A 74 8.75 -18.97 -5.81
N PRO A 75 10.07 -19.21 -5.84
CA PRO A 75 10.69 -20.18 -4.94
C PRO A 75 10.40 -19.84 -3.48
N ALA A 76 10.28 -20.87 -2.65
CA ALA A 76 10.12 -20.68 -1.21
C ALA A 76 11.28 -19.83 -0.65
N PRO A 77 10.97 -18.78 0.14
CA PRO A 77 12.00 -17.93 0.70
C PRO A 77 12.79 -18.66 1.80
N GLU A 78 14.07 -18.35 1.89
CA GLU A 78 14.91 -18.76 3.02
C GLU A 78 14.76 -17.73 4.14
N HIS A 79 14.44 -18.19 5.35
CA HIS A 79 14.24 -17.34 6.53
C HIS A 79 15.57 -17.05 7.23
N HIS A 80 15.77 -15.81 7.62
CA HIS A 80 16.94 -15.34 8.37
C HIS A 80 18.26 -15.86 7.81
N PRO A 81 18.49 -15.71 6.50
CA PRO A 81 19.66 -16.25 5.85
C PRO A 81 20.94 -15.63 6.38
N VAL A 82 21.97 -16.46 6.53
CA VAL A 82 23.29 -15.98 6.95
C VAL A 82 24.02 -15.36 5.77
N PHE A 83 24.50 -14.13 5.93
CA PHE A 83 25.39 -13.48 4.97
C PHE A 83 26.81 -13.41 5.58
N PRO A 84 27.87 -13.82 4.84
CA PRO A 84 29.23 -13.82 5.37
C PRO A 84 29.68 -12.43 5.84
N GLY A 85 30.23 -12.37 7.05
CA GLY A 85 30.76 -11.13 7.60
C GLY A 85 29.76 -10.20 8.31
N THR A 86 28.45 -10.55 8.34
CA THR A 86 27.46 -9.77 9.08
C THR A 86 26.89 -10.51 10.29
N THR A 87 26.57 -9.75 11.34
CA THR A 87 25.80 -10.24 12.48
C THR A 87 24.33 -9.85 12.42
N LYS A 88 23.95 -8.96 11.49
CA LYS A 88 22.58 -8.49 11.30
C LYS A 88 21.91 -9.29 10.19
N LEU A 89 21.02 -10.19 10.58
CA LEU A 89 20.26 -11.00 9.62
C LEU A 89 19.08 -10.21 9.09
N VAL A 90 18.85 -10.31 7.78
CA VAL A 90 17.61 -9.87 7.12
C VAL A 90 16.54 -10.94 7.26
N ASP A 91 15.29 -10.60 6.98
CA ASP A 91 14.19 -11.53 7.22
C ASP A 91 14.16 -12.64 6.17
N TYR A 92 14.46 -12.33 4.88
CA TYR A 92 14.37 -13.31 3.79
C TYR A 92 15.48 -13.21 2.74
N ARG A 93 15.81 -14.36 2.15
CA ARG A 93 16.51 -14.48 0.87
C ARG A 93 15.65 -15.28 -0.12
N VAL A 94 15.51 -14.77 -1.34
CA VAL A 94 14.79 -15.44 -2.43
C VAL A 94 15.72 -15.51 -3.64
N PHE A 95 15.74 -16.62 -4.35
CA PHE A 95 16.52 -16.75 -5.56
C PHE A 95 15.68 -16.46 -6.80
N TYR A 96 16.11 -15.53 -7.62
CA TYR A 96 15.51 -15.24 -8.91
C TYR A 96 16.53 -15.44 -10.03
N LYS A 97 16.28 -16.39 -10.93
CA LYS A 97 17.23 -16.75 -12.02
C LYS A 97 18.66 -16.98 -11.50
N GLY A 98 18.79 -17.62 -10.34
CA GLY A 98 20.08 -17.91 -9.70
C GLY A 98 20.72 -16.73 -8.96
N GLN A 99 20.14 -15.54 -8.98
CA GLN A 99 20.62 -14.38 -8.23
C GLN A 99 19.88 -14.27 -6.89
N PRO A 100 20.60 -14.05 -5.77
CA PRO A 100 19.97 -13.82 -4.48
C PRO A 100 19.35 -12.42 -4.43
N LEU A 101 18.14 -12.35 -3.91
CA LEU A 101 17.43 -11.12 -3.57
C LEU A 101 17.18 -11.15 -2.06
N TRP A 102 17.48 -10.05 -1.38
CA TRP A 102 17.43 -9.95 0.07
C TRP A 102 16.33 -9.01 0.50
N PHE A 103 15.51 -9.43 1.44
CA PHE A 103 14.34 -8.67 1.86
C PHE A 103 14.31 -8.49 3.38
N GLU A 104 14.03 -7.27 3.79
CA GLU A 104 13.66 -6.90 5.14
C GLU A 104 12.19 -6.52 5.15
N VAL A 105 11.39 -7.12 6.02
CA VAL A 105 9.94 -6.87 6.11
C VAL A 105 9.63 -6.03 7.34
N LYS A 106 8.85 -4.98 7.16
CA LYS A 106 8.45 -4.08 8.27
C LYS A 106 6.96 -3.78 8.21
N GLU A 107 6.36 -3.83 9.38
CA GLU A 107 4.96 -3.53 9.60
C GLU A 107 4.80 -2.22 10.37
N PHE A 108 3.70 -1.51 10.11
CA PHE A 108 3.34 -0.31 10.87
C PHE A 108 2.47 -0.65 12.06
N ALA A 109 2.71 0.00 13.20
CA ALA A 109 1.88 -0.13 14.39
C ALA A 109 0.64 0.79 14.29
N ALA A 110 -0.41 0.47 15.04
CA ALA A 110 -1.64 1.29 15.08
C ALA A 110 -1.39 2.71 15.65
N ASP A 111 -0.38 2.83 16.52
CA ASP A 111 0.05 4.08 17.15
C ASP A 111 1.32 4.66 16.51
N GLU A 112 1.54 4.38 15.22
CA GLU A 112 2.70 4.86 14.48
C GLU A 112 2.76 6.40 14.52
N LYS A 113 3.93 6.94 14.86
CA LYS A 113 4.11 8.39 14.95
C LYS A 113 4.04 9.03 13.56
N VAL A 114 3.15 9.98 13.43
CA VAL A 114 2.98 10.81 12.23
C VAL A 114 3.16 12.31 12.53
N LEU A 115 3.47 12.63 13.79
CA LEU A 115 3.71 14.00 14.24
C LEU A 115 5.20 14.17 14.58
N ASN A 116 5.75 15.34 14.27
CA ASN A 116 7.09 15.72 14.68
C ASN A 116 7.18 15.88 16.19
N ASP A 117 8.28 15.46 16.81
CA ASP A 117 8.52 15.49 18.26
C ASP A 117 8.49 16.90 18.88
N GLY A 118 8.40 17.96 18.08
CA GLY A 118 8.54 19.36 18.55
C GLY A 118 7.34 20.27 18.43
N GLY A 119 6.12 19.77 18.17
CA GLY A 119 5.02 20.74 18.15
C GLY A 119 3.78 20.42 17.32
N GLY A 120 3.44 19.18 17.10
CA GLY A 120 2.16 18.80 16.55
C GLY A 120 2.00 19.04 15.03
N ALA A 121 3.07 19.32 14.30
CA ALA A 121 3.02 19.36 12.84
C ALA A 121 3.00 17.92 12.28
N TYR A 122 2.02 17.65 11.43
CA TYR A 122 1.91 16.39 10.72
C TYR A 122 3.08 16.23 9.72
N ASP A 123 3.87 15.17 9.88
CA ASP A 123 4.87 14.73 8.90
C ASP A 123 4.56 13.29 8.46
N PRO A 124 3.97 13.12 7.28
CA PRO A 124 3.56 11.79 6.78
C PRO A 124 4.75 10.87 6.47
N TYR A 125 5.96 11.40 6.45
CA TYR A 125 7.16 10.67 6.05
C TYR A 125 7.93 10.06 7.22
N VAL A 126 7.72 10.52 8.47
CA VAL A 126 8.52 10.14 9.64
C VAL A 126 8.62 8.65 9.83
N SER A 127 7.49 7.96 9.82
CA SER A 127 7.43 6.52 10.07
C SER A 127 8.08 5.71 8.94
N ILE A 128 7.86 6.11 7.69
CA ILE A 128 8.48 5.45 6.53
C ILE A 128 10.00 5.67 6.58
N ARG A 129 10.46 6.91 6.86
CA ARG A 129 11.88 7.24 7.01
C ARG A 129 12.56 6.44 8.11
N ALA A 130 11.88 6.23 9.23
CA ALA A 130 12.41 5.43 10.33
C ALA A 130 12.62 3.97 9.90
N LYS A 131 11.70 3.39 9.13
CA LYS A 131 11.82 2.02 8.61
C LYS A 131 12.93 1.90 7.56
N ILE A 132 13.06 2.89 6.66
CA ILE A 132 14.18 2.97 5.69
C ILE A 132 15.51 3.01 6.44
N GLY A 133 15.62 3.85 7.48
CA GLY A 133 16.85 3.95 8.28
C GLY A 133 17.25 2.62 8.93
N LYS A 134 16.29 1.93 9.56
CA LYS A 134 16.52 0.60 10.16
C LYS A 134 16.92 -0.46 9.14
N ALA A 135 16.29 -0.45 7.97
CA ALA A 135 16.64 -1.37 6.88
C ALA A 135 18.05 -1.07 6.33
N ALA A 136 18.37 0.21 6.12
CA ALA A 136 19.70 0.63 5.68
C ALA A 136 20.82 0.21 6.63
N GLU A 137 20.56 0.23 7.95
CA GLU A 137 21.51 -0.30 8.93
C GLU A 137 21.75 -1.80 8.82
N LYS A 138 20.73 -2.58 8.48
CA LYS A 138 20.85 -4.02 8.23
C LYS A 138 21.57 -4.31 6.90
N PHE A 139 21.21 -3.58 5.85
CA PHE A 139 21.77 -3.79 4.51
C PHE A 139 23.18 -3.22 4.31
N ARG A 140 23.74 -2.52 5.29
CA ARG A 140 25.07 -1.89 5.17
C ARG A 140 26.15 -2.88 4.75
N ASP A 141 26.10 -4.09 5.29
CA ASP A 141 27.09 -5.13 5.08
C ASP A 141 26.78 -6.01 3.84
N TYR A 142 25.66 -5.73 3.14
CA TYR A 142 25.23 -6.42 1.92
C TYR A 142 25.60 -5.65 0.64
N ASP A 143 26.78 -5.01 0.66
CA ASP A 143 27.22 -4.21 -0.50
C ASP A 143 27.37 -5.08 -1.77
N GLY A 144 26.83 -4.59 -2.89
CA GLY A 144 26.80 -5.35 -4.15
C GLY A 144 25.64 -6.33 -4.29
N GLU A 145 24.80 -6.47 -3.26
CA GLU A 145 23.61 -7.33 -3.30
C GLU A 145 22.33 -6.52 -3.65
N CYS A 146 21.33 -7.23 -4.15
CA CYS A 146 20.01 -6.64 -4.40
C CYS A 146 19.15 -6.73 -3.12
N CYS A 147 19.04 -5.62 -2.38
CA CYS A 147 18.36 -5.56 -1.10
C CYS A 147 17.11 -4.70 -1.20
N SER A 148 15.96 -5.18 -0.73
CA SER A 148 14.70 -4.43 -0.77
C SER A 148 13.99 -4.43 0.57
N LEU A 149 13.37 -3.28 0.89
CA LEU A 149 12.54 -3.13 2.08
C LEU A 149 11.09 -3.36 1.70
N VAL A 150 10.45 -4.36 2.32
CA VAL A 150 9.01 -4.63 2.19
C VAL A 150 8.28 -3.95 3.33
N LEU A 151 7.29 -3.14 2.98
CA LEU A 151 6.43 -2.42 3.92
C LEU A 151 5.01 -2.95 3.86
N PHE A 152 4.40 -3.13 5.01
CA PHE A 152 3.00 -3.50 5.14
C PHE A 152 2.30 -2.60 6.16
N ASN A 153 1.14 -2.05 5.79
CA ASN A 153 0.31 -1.24 6.67
C ASN A 153 -1.18 -1.58 6.49
N GLU A 154 -1.75 -2.23 7.49
CA GLU A 154 -3.19 -2.54 7.55
C GLU A 154 -3.88 -1.75 8.68
N GLN A 155 -3.12 -0.88 9.34
CA GLN A 155 -3.62 -0.12 10.47
C GLN A 155 -4.39 1.12 10.01
N ILE A 156 -5.41 1.50 10.77
CA ILE A 156 -6.09 2.79 10.60
C ILE A 156 -5.17 3.87 11.20
N ASN A 157 -4.16 4.22 10.45
CA ASN A 157 -3.23 5.31 10.75
C ASN A 157 -3.08 6.22 9.52
N LEU A 158 -2.35 7.31 9.66
CA LEU A 158 -2.18 8.30 8.59
C LEU A 158 -0.98 7.99 7.66
N VAL A 159 -0.44 6.77 7.71
CA VAL A 159 0.71 6.37 6.87
C VAL A 159 0.21 5.66 5.62
N ASP A 160 0.23 6.34 4.49
CA ASP A 160 -0.18 5.78 3.19
C ASP A 160 1.03 5.28 2.40
N ILE A 161 1.28 3.97 2.47
CA ILE A 161 2.37 3.32 1.73
C ILE A 161 1.99 2.99 0.27
N ALA A 162 0.72 3.08 -0.10
CA ALA A 162 0.26 2.90 -1.48
C ALA A 162 0.41 4.18 -2.32
N SER A 163 0.61 5.33 -1.67
CA SER A 163 0.80 6.61 -2.34
C SER A 163 2.26 6.82 -2.74
N PRO A 164 2.56 6.95 -4.04
CA PRO A 164 3.91 7.28 -4.51
C PRO A 164 4.46 8.57 -3.90
N THR A 165 3.61 9.56 -3.66
CA THR A 165 4.00 10.84 -3.03
C THR A 165 4.57 10.63 -1.63
N PHE A 166 3.94 9.76 -0.81
CA PHE A 166 4.42 9.51 0.55
C PHE A 166 5.72 8.71 0.55
N VAL A 167 5.82 7.67 -0.28
CA VAL A 167 7.02 6.82 -0.28
C VAL A 167 8.20 7.54 -0.91
N PHE A 168 8.05 8.17 -2.07
CA PHE A 168 9.14 8.96 -2.66
C PHE A 168 9.49 10.19 -1.82
N GLY A 169 8.51 10.80 -1.13
CA GLY A 169 8.78 11.86 -0.16
C GLY A 169 9.66 11.39 1.00
N ALA A 170 9.48 10.17 1.47
CA ALA A 170 10.37 9.57 2.47
C ALA A 170 11.74 9.18 1.90
N MET A 171 11.80 8.72 0.65
CA MET A 171 13.03 8.31 -0.03
C MET A 171 13.89 9.50 -0.42
N LEU A 172 13.35 10.44 -1.18
CA LEU A 172 14.09 11.46 -1.91
C LEU A 172 14.03 12.85 -1.26
N GLY A 173 13.02 13.11 -0.45
CA GLY A 173 12.80 14.38 0.24
C GLY A 173 11.35 14.83 0.19
N ASN A 174 11.00 15.81 1.00
CA ASN A 174 9.65 16.37 1.04
C ASN A 174 9.21 16.82 -0.35
N VAL A 175 8.00 16.43 -0.74
CA VAL A 175 7.44 16.80 -2.05
C VAL A 175 7.09 18.29 -2.04
N GLY A 176 7.67 19.03 -2.94
CA GLY A 176 7.37 20.45 -3.18
C GLY A 176 6.65 20.66 -4.50
N PHE A 177 5.88 21.73 -4.58
CA PHE A 177 5.20 22.17 -5.80
C PHE A 177 5.77 23.50 -6.26
N ARG A 178 6.01 23.62 -7.55
CA ARG A 178 6.34 24.92 -8.17
C ARG A 178 5.04 25.55 -8.66
N VAL A 179 4.71 26.70 -8.10
CA VAL A 179 3.59 27.51 -8.56
C VAL A 179 4.18 28.74 -9.24
N PRO A 180 3.90 28.99 -10.53
CA PRO A 180 4.34 30.20 -11.18
C PRO A 180 3.70 31.44 -10.51
N VAL A 181 4.51 32.41 -10.14
CA VAL A 181 4.03 33.64 -9.51
C VAL A 181 3.86 34.70 -10.61
N GLY A 182 2.75 35.43 -10.58
CA GLY A 182 2.49 36.53 -11.53
C GLY A 182 1.67 36.16 -12.77
N LEU A 183 1.22 34.92 -12.90
CA LEU A 183 0.25 34.56 -13.94
C LEU A 183 -1.19 34.81 -13.46
N PRO A 184 -2.10 35.25 -14.37
CA PRO A 184 -3.53 35.27 -14.07
C PRO A 184 -4.02 33.91 -13.62
N ARG A 185 -4.97 33.88 -12.69
CA ARG A 185 -5.46 32.64 -12.08
C ARG A 185 -5.98 31.61 -13.09
N GLN A 186 -6.54 32.08 -14.19
CA GLN A 186 -7.02 31.27 -15.31
C GLN A 186 -5.93 30.59 -16.14
N ASP A 187 -4.70 31.14 -16.07
CA ASP A 187 -3.54 30.66 -16.83
C ASP A 187 -2.58 29.86 -15.94
N MET A 188 -2.91 29.68 -14.66
CA MET A 188 -2.09 28.87 -13.77
C MET A 188 -2.20 27.39 -14.13
N PRO A 189 -1.10 26.74 -14.51
CA PRO A 189 -1.10 25.30 -14.66
C PRO A 189 -1.39 24.64 -13.31
N SER A 190 -2.03 23.45 -13.34
CA SER A 190 -2.16 22.65 -12.14
C SER A 190 -0.78 22.46 -11.49
N PRO A 191 -0.64 22.59 -10.16
CA PRO A 191 0.65 22.41 -9.51
C PRO A 191 1.16 21.00 -9.79
N VAL A 192 2.30 20.92 -10.46
CA VAL A 192 2.99 19.66 -10.75
C VAL A 192 3.99 19.42 -9.63
N PRO A 193 4.02 18.23 -9.00
CA PRO A 193 5.09 17.88 -8.06
C PRO A 193 6.40 17.92 -8.83
N SER A 194 7.23 18.92 -8.56
CA SER A 194 8.38 19.20 -9.41
C SER A 194 9.72 19.13 -8.70
N VAL A 195 9.72 19.06 -7.38
CA VAL A 195 10.95 19.11 -6.60
C VAL A 195 10.82 18.29 -5.33
N PHE A 196 11.83 17.44 -5.08
CA PHE A 196 12.05 16.87 -3.75
C PHE A 196 12.92 17.84 -2.96
N LEU A 197 12.38 18.31 -1.83
CA LEU A 197 13.08 19.14 -0.85
C LEU A 197 13.98 18.28 0.05
N ASP A 198 14.49 18.86 1.14
CA ASP A 198 15.34 18.15 2.08
C ASP A 198 14.57 17.07 2.89
N GLY A 199 15.30 16.16 3.52
CA GLY A 199 14.77 15.17 4.47
C GLY A 199 14.64 13.74 3.95
N GLY A 200 14.90 13.48 2.66
CA GLY A 200 14.88 12.12 2.10
C GLY A 200 15.96 11.21 2.70
N LYS A 201 15.68 9.92 2.82
CA LYS A 201 16.63 8.94 3.38
C LYS A 201 17.61 8.36 2.34
N MET A 202 17.33 8.55 1.05
CA MET A 202 18.19 8.08 -0.04
C MET A 202 19.00 9.21 -0.70
N VAL A 203 18.85 10.44 -0.21
CA VAL A 203 19.62 11.61 -0.64
C VAL A 203 20.22 12.29 0.56
N HIS A 204 21.51 12.61 0.50
CA HIS A 204 22.19 13.33 1.59
C HIS A 204 21.65 14.77 1.70
N PRO A 205 21.20 15.22 2.87
CA PRO A 205 20.48 16.50 2.99
C PRO A 205 21.32 17.73 2.57
N HIS A 206 22.62 17.73 2.85
CA HIS A 206 23.50 18.88 2.56
C HIS A 206 24.19 18.76 1.20
N PHE A 207 24.67 17.56 0.83
CA PHE A 207 25.46 17.38 -0.38
C PHE A 207 24.65 16.98 -1.61
N LYS A 208 23.35 16.67 -1.43
CA LYS A 208 22.46 16.19 -2.49
C LYS A 208 23.01 14.95 -3.24
N THR A 209 23.86 14.20 -2.57
CA THR A 209 24.45 12.97 -3.09
C THR A 209 23.61 11.75 -2.71
N PRO A 210 23.60 10.69 -3.53
CA PRO A 210 22.93 9.45 -3.20
C PRO A 210 23.45 8.85 -1.88
N GLN A 211 22.56 8.35 -1.04
CA GLN A 211 22.87 7.58 0.16
C GLN A 211 21.93 6.38 0.26
N ASN A 212 22.28 5.41 1.11
CA ASN A 212 21.55 4.14 1.24
C ASN A 212 21.34 3.43 -0.10
N THR A 213 22.34 3.54 -0.99
CA THR A 213 22.32 2.98 -2.35
C THR A 213 22.36 1.44 -2.36
N THR A 214 22.54 0.80 -1.21
CA THR A 214 22.35 -0.65 -1.02
C THR A 214 20.88 -1.06 -1.07
N ILE A 215 19.95 -0.13 -0.79
CA ILE A 215 18.52 -0.41 -0.94
C ILE A 215 18.15 -0.28 -2.40
N SER A 216 17.74 -1.39 -3.02
CA SER A 216 17.34 -1.46 -4.43
C SER A 216 15.95 -0.86 -4.68
N ALA A 217 15.01 -1.16 -3.77
CA ALA A 217 13.64 -0.68 -3.85
C ALA A 217 12.95 -0.71 -2.48
N ILE A 218 11.87 0.04 -2.37
CA ILE A 218 10.84 -0.14 -1.34
C ILE A 218 9.66 -0.83 -2.01
N ILE A 219 9.09 -1.83 -1.38
CA ILE A 219 7.95 -2.59 -1.87
C ILE A 219 6.82 -2.44 -0.87
N ALA A 220 5.77 -1.72 -1.22
CA ALA A 220 4.55 -1.70 -0.42
C ALA A 220 3.71 -2.93 -0.77
N LEU A 221 3.46 -3.77 0.22
CA LEU A 221 2.55 -4.91 0.10
C LEU A 221 1.18 -4.48 0.61
N GLU A 222 0.15 -4.65 -0.18
CA GLU A 222 -1.19 -4.15 0.09
C GLU A 222 -2.25 -5.20 -0.18
N ARG A 223 -3.28 -5.26 0.65
CA ARG A 223 -4.55 -5.93 0.35
C ARG A 223 -5.44 -4.98 -0.44
N PHE A 224 -5.26 -5.00 -1.75
CA PHE A 224 -5.99 -4.13 -2.66
C PHE A 224 -7.49 -4.45 -2.65
N PRO A 225 -8.38 -3.46 -2.42
CA PRO A 225 -9.82 -3.66 -2.33
C PRO A 225 -10.44 -3.81 -3.72
N LEU A 226 -10.12 -4.89 -4.42
CA LEU A 226 -10.55 -5.15 -5.80
C LEU A 226 -12.07 -5.10 -5.96
N GLY A 227 -12.80 -5.73 -5.04
CA GLY A 227 -14.26 -5.74 -5.09
C GLY A 227 -14.89 -4.36 -4.98
N GLN A 228 -14.29 -3.46 -4.20
CA GLN A 228 -14.76 -2.06 -4.12
C GLN A 228 -14.54 -1.30 -5.43
N MET A 229 -13.41 -1.54 -6.09
CA MET A 229 -13.15 -0.92 -7.39
C MET A 229 -14.08 -1.46 -8.48
N GLU A 230 -14.29 -2.76 -8.53
CA GLU A 230 -15.27 -3.39 -9.43
C GLU A 230 -16.69 -2.91 -9.18
N PHE A 231 -17.07 -2.75 -7.91
CA PHE A 231 -18.38 -2.23 -7.52
C PHE A 231 -18.58 -0.78 -7.99
N ARG A 232 -17.56 0.09 -7.86
CA ARG A 232 -17.63 1.46 -8.41
C ARG A 232 -17.87 1.45 -9.93
N VAL A 233 -17.18 0.57 -10.66
CA VAL A 233 -17.40 0.39 -12.10
C VAL A 233 -18.83 -0.07 -12.40
N LEU A 234 -19.37 -1.00 -11.61
CA LEU A 234 -20.74 -1.48 -11.75
C LEU A 234 -21.78 -0.36 -11.49
N VAL A 235 -21.60 0.42 -10.44
CA VAL A 235 -22.46 1.58 -10.13
C VAL A 235 -22.43 2.59 -11.28
N ALA A 236 -21.24 3.00 -11.71
CA ALA A 236 -21.08 3.96 -12.79
C ALA A 236 -21.70 3.47 -14.12
N GLN A 237 -21.55 2.18 -14.43
CA GLN A 237 -22.18 1.59 -15.60
C GLN A 237 -23.73 1.63 -15.52
N LYS A 238 -24.28 1.30 -14.36
CA LYS A 238 -25.74 1.32 -14.15
C LYS A 238 -26.30 2.74 -14.24
N GLU A 239 -25.61 3.72 -13.65
CA GLU A 239 -25.97 5.15 -13.75
C GLU A 239 -25.95 5.65 -15.21
N LEU A 240 -24.98 5.19 -16.00
CA LEU A 240 -24.91 5.51 -17.43
C LEU A 240 -26.06 4.88 -18.22
N GLU A 241 -26.38 3.60 -17.98
CA GLU A 241 -27.47 2.87 -18.63
C GLU A 241 -28.84 3.49 -18.33
N GLU A 242 -29.06 3.94 -17.09
CA GLU A 242 -30.30 4.57 -16.66
C GLU A 242 -30.36 6.08 -16.95
N GLY A 243 -29.26 6.71 -17.30
CA GLY A 243 -29.15 8.15 -17.56
C GLY A 243 -29.40 9.02 -16.33
N ARG A 244 -29.29 8.48 -15.11
CA ARG A 244 -29.49 9.14 -13.83
C ARG A 244 -28.59 8.59 -12.74
N ASP A 245 -28.35 9.37 -11.70
CA ASP A 245 -27.71 8.88 -10.49
C ASP A 245 -28.59 7.82 -9.81
N LEU A 246 -27.97 6.77 -9.26
CA LEU A 246 -28.70 5.75 -8.51
C LEU A 246 -29.26 6.33 -7.20
N PRO A 247 -30.59 6.20 -6.94
CA PRO A 247 -31.15 6.53 -5.64
C PRO A 247 -30.51 5.71 -4.52
N VAL A 248 -30.42 6.30 -3.33
CA VAL A 248 -29.77 5.64 -2.17
C VAL A 248 -30.32 4.23 -1.91
N GLY A 249 -31.64 4.04 -2.04
CA GLY A 249 -32.27 2.72 -1.85
C GLY A 249 -31.79 1.67 -2.87
N GLU A 250 -31.71 2.05 -4.14
CA GLU A 250 -31.23 1.17 -5.21
C GLU A 250 -29.73 0.89 -5.07
N PHE A 251 -28.95 1.90 -4.68
CA PHE A 251 -27.52 1.73 -4.37
C PHE A 251 -27.31 0.74 -3.22
N MET A 252 -28.07 0.88 -2.12
CA MET A 252 -27.97 -0.03 -0.98
C MET A 252 -28.38 -1.46 -1.32
N GLN A 253 -29.42 -1.64 -2.14
CA GLN A 253 -29.82 -2.94 -2.63
C GLN A 253 -28.72 -3.57 -3.51
N LEU A 254 -28.16 -2.79 -4.44
CA LEU A 254 -27.06 -3.24 -5.29
C LEU A 254 -25.81 -3.64 -4.47
N LEU A 255 -25.52 -2.89 -3.42
CA LEU A 255 -24.43 -3.20 -2.49
C LEU A 255 -24.67 -4.52 -1.74
N GLU A 256 -25.89 -4.73 -1.23
CA GLU A 256 -26.23 -5.97 -0.53
C GLU A 256 -26.19 -7.18 -1.46
N ASP A 257 -26.72 -7.06 -2.69
CA ASP A 257 -26.71 -8.10 -3.69
C ASP A 257 -25.27 -8.49 -4.13
N ASN A 258 -24.33 -7.54 -4.03
CA ASN A 258 -22.93 -7.73 -4.39
C ASN A 258 -21.97 -7.75 -3.20
N ARG A 259 -22.48 -7.94 -1.98
CA ARG A 259 -21.69 -7.80 -0.75
C ARG A 259 -20.42 -8.64 -0.74
N THR A 260 -20.52 -9.93 -1.04
CA THR A 260 -19.36 -10.83 -1.08
C THR A 260 -18.32 -10.39 -2.10
N GLN A 261 -18.78 -9.94 -3.28
CA GLN A 261 -17.89 -9.43 -4.33
C GLN A 261 -17.24 -8.10 -3.89
N HIS A 262 -18.00 -7.20 -3.26
CA HIS A 262 -17.52 -5.91 -2.77
C HIS A 262 -16.43 -6.07 -1.69
N GLU A 263 -16.52 -7.09 -0.85
CA GLU A 263 -15.53 -7.39 0.20
C GLU A 263 -14.26 -8.06 -0.34
N ARG A 264 -14.22 -8.45 -1.62
CA ARG A 264 -13.08 -9.13 -2.23
C ARG A 264 -11.82 -8.28 -2.24
N ARG A 265 -10.72 -8.85 -1.78
CA ARG A 265 -9.40 -8.24 -1.78
C ARG A 265 -8.38 -9.15 -2.47
N VAL A 266 -7.38 -8.57 -3.08
CA VAL A 266 -6.24 -9.29 -3.66
C VAL A 266 -4.95 -8.74 -3.07
N LEU A 267 -3.96 -9.59 -2.92
CA LEU A 267 -2.65 -9.16 -2.48
C LEU A 267 -1.88 -8.60 -3.69
N ARG A 268 -1.34 -7.39 -3.55
CA ARG A 268 -0.52 -6.77 -4.59
C ARG A 268 0.74 -6.15 -4.04
N ALA A 269 1.73 -5.98 -4.89
CA ALA A 269 2.94 -5.23 -4.62
C ALA A 269 2.97 -3.90 -5.38
N ILE A 270 3.40 -2.84 -4.71
CA ILE A 270 3.73 -1.56 -5.33
C ILE A 270 5.22 -1.33 -5.11
N VAL A 271 5.97 -1.35 -6.19
CA VAL A 271 7.43 -1.21 -6.17
C VAL A 271 7.81 0.24 -6.38
N TYR A 272 8.61 0.80 -5.48
CA TYR A 272 9.22 2.11 -5.57
C TYR A 272 10.72 1.93 -5.73
N GLU A 273 11.22 2.06 -6.95
CA GLU A 273 12.64 1.88 -7.26
C GLU A 273 13.49 2.99 -6.63
N ASN A 274 14.61 2.62 -6.06
CA ASN A 274 15.64 3.59 -5.72
C ASN A 274 16.41 3.96 -6.99
N PRO A 275 16.28 5.19 -7.51
CA PRO A 275 16.91 5.58 -8.77
C PRO A 275 18.44 5.56 -8.73
N ASP A 276 19.03 5.55 -7.53
CA ASP A 276 20.46 5.59 -7.28
C ASP A 276 20.97 4.30 -6.62
N ALA A 277 20.21 3.20 -6.74
CA ALA A 277 20.62 1.90 -6.22
C ALA A 277 21.86 1.37 -6.92
N LYS A 278 22.86 0.90 -6.16
CA LYS A 278 24.03 0.21 -6.71
C LYS A 278 23.64 -1.06 -7.47
N ARG A 279 22.64 -1.76 -6.98
CA ARG A 279 22.07 -2.97 -7.58
C ARG A 279 20.56 -2.79 -7.73
N PRO A 280 20.06 -2.37 -8.89
CA PRO A 280 18.64 -2.23 -9.12
C PRO A 280 17.87 -3.55 -8.98
N LEU A 281 16.63 -3.45 -8.52
CA LEU A 281 15.72 -4.59 -8.49
C LEU A 281 15.35 -4.99 -9.92
N PRO A 282 15.47 -6.27 -10.35
CA PRO A 282 15.11 -6.69 -11.69
C PRO A 282 13.68 -6.26 -12.08
N SER A 283 13.50 -5.80 -13.31
CA SER A 283 12.21 -5.26 -13.77
C SER A 283 11.13 -6.32 -13.95
N GLU A 284 11.53 -7.57 -14.08
CA GLU A 284 10.63 -8.70 -14.33
C GLU A 284 10.02 -9.31 -13.06
N ILE A 285 10.39 -8.78 -11.88
CA ILE A 285 9.87 -9.25 -10.60
C ILE A 285 8.83 -8.27 -10.04
N PHE A 286 7.88 -8.76 -9.25
CA PHE A 286 6.73 -7.99 -8.77
C PHE A 286 5.95 -7.37 -9.95
N VAL A 287 5.53 -8.24 -10.87
CA VAL A 287 4.78 -7.91 -12.08
C VAL A 287 3.46 -8.69 -12.15
N GLY A 288 2.83 -8.91 -11.01
CA GLY A 288 1.52 -9.53 -10.90
C GLY A 288 0.41 -8.72 -11.60
N PRO A 289 -0.78 -9.32 -11.78
CA PRO A 289 -1.88 -8.72 -12.53
C PRO A 289 -2.41 -7.41 -11.94
N PHE A 290 -2.17 -7.15 -10.64
CA PHE A 290 -2.58 -5.94 -9.93
C PHE A 290 -1.42 -5.10 -9.41
N ASP A 291 -0.18 -5.51 -9.67
CA ASP A 291 1.02 -4.81 -9.21
C ASP A 291 1.25 -3.50 -9.94
N GLU A 292 2.00 -2.62 -9.28
CA GLU A 292 2.48 -1.38 -9.86
C GLU A 292 3.97 -1.19 -9.58
N ARG A 293 4.64 -0.49 -10.48
CA ARG A 293 6.03 -0.11 -10.29
C ARG A 293 6.21 1.35 -10.66
N TYR A 294 6.95 2.04 -9.83
CA TYR A 294 7.34 3.43 -10.01
C TYR A 294 8.85 3.54 -10.00
N GLY A 295 9.40 4.32 -10.90
CA GLY A 295 10.82 4.50 -11.06
C GLY A 295 11.14 5.75 -11.87
N ARG A 296 12.38 5.86 -12.31
CA ARG A 296 12.83 6.99 -13.13
C ARG A 296 12.27 6.90 -14.56
N VAL A 297 11.62 7.98 -15.00
CA VAL A 297 11.11 8.17 -16.37
C VAL A 297 11.71 9.48 -16.91
N GLY A 298 12.78 9.38 -17.69
CA GLY A 298 13.57 10.55 -18.05
C GLY A 298 14.15 11.23 -16.80
N ASP A 299 13.88 12.52 -16.62
CA ASP A 299 14.33 13.32 -15.47
C ASP A 299 13.34 13.32 -14.31
N THR A 300 12.24 12.58 -14.41
CA THR A 300 11.18 12.55 -13.39
C THR A 300 10.99 11.16 -12.80
N ILE A 301 10.20 11.10 -11.73
CA ILE A 301 9.67 9.85 -11.18
C ILE A 301 8.26 9.64 -11.72
N GLY A 302 8.01 8.46 -12.24
CA GLY A 302 6.72 8.11 -12.80
C GLY A 302 6.41 6.62 -12.68
N ARG A 303 5.21 6.25 -13.11
CA ARG A 303 4.80 4.84 -13.17
C ARG A 303 5.45 4.19 -14.39
N VAL A 304 6.19 3.11 -14.18
CA VAL A 304 6.89 2.33 -15.22
C VAL A 304 6.19 1.02 -15.54
N TYR A 305 5.33 0.54 -14.63
CA TYR A 305 4.54 -0.67 -14.85
C TYR A 305 3.19 -0.58 -14.14
N THR A 306 2.17 -1.13 -14.76
CA THR A 306 0.84 -1.41 -14.17
C THR A 306 0.43 -2.80 -14.61
N GLY A 307 0.05 -3.62 -13.66
CA GLY A 307 -0.45 -4.97 -13.90
C GLY A 307 -1.65 -4.98 -14.86
N PRO A 308 -1.77 -5.95 -15.75
CA PRO A 308 -2.74 -5.91 -16.85
C PRO A 308 -4.20 -5.85 -16.37
N GLU A 309 -4.55 -6.52 -15.29
CA GLU A 309 -5.92 -6.47 -14.76
C GLU A 309 -6.23 -5.13 -14.10
N LEU A 310 -5.29 -4.57 -13.36
CA LEU A 310 -5.42 -3.22 -12.79
C LEU A 310 -5.53 -2.16 -13.90
N ALA A 311 -4.75 -2.29 -14.96
CA ALA A 311 -4.80 -1.37 -16.10
C ALA A 311 -6.16 -1.40 -16.80
N LYS A 312 -6.74 -2.58 -16.99
CA LYS A 312 -8.10 -2.74 -17.57
C LYS A 312 -9.17 -2.09 -16.70
N LEU A 313 -9.12 -2.32 -15.38
CA LEU A 313 -10.09 -1.75 -14.45
C LEU A 313 -10.02 -0.22 -14.44
N ARG A 314 -8.82 0.36 -14.35
CA ARG A 314 -8.64 1.82 -14.37
C ARG A 314 -9.07 2.46 -15.70
N LYS A 315 -8.79 1.79 -16.80
CA LYS A 315 -9.25 2.25 -18.11
C LYS A 315 -10.78 2.30 -18.17
N ARG A 316 -11.45 1.24 -17.70
CA ARG A 316 -12.91 1.17 -17.68
C ARG A 316 -13.52 2.21 -16.73
N GLU A 317 -12.96 2.39 -15.52
CA GLU A 317 -13.39 3.43 -14.57
C GLU A 317 -13.29 4.83 -15.22
N HIS A 318 -12.16 5.12 -15.88
CA HIS A 318 -11.93 6.40 -16.54
C HIS A 318 -12.86 6.64 -17.73
N GLU A 319 -13.11 5.61 -18.56
CA GLU A 319 -14.07 5.69 -19.69
C GLU A 319 -15.47 6.03 -19.16
N LEU A 320 -15.93 5.35 -18.11
CA LEU A 320 -17.24 5.60 -17.51
C LEU A 320 -17.34 7.01 -16.88
N GLU A 321 -16.30 7.48 -16.20
CA GLU A 321 -16.25 8.85 -15.65
C GLU A 321 -16.35 9.92 -16.75
N LEU A 322 -15.71 9.71 -17.90
CA LEU A 322 -15.80 10.61 -19.06
C LEU A 322 -17.22 10.60 -19.68
N ASP A 323 -17.88 9.44 -19.72
CA ASP A 323 -19.22 9.30 -20.28
C ASP A 323 -20.31 9.89 -19.36
N ILE A 324 -20.16 9.75 -18.04
CA ILE A 324 -21.10 10.32 -17.06
C ILE A 324 -20.95 11.84 -16.96
N SER A 325 -19.73 12.38 -17.04
CA SER A 325 -19.46 13.82 -16.89
C SER A 325 -20.27 14.73 -17.84
N PRO A 326 -20.49 14.42 -19.15
CA PRO A 326 -21.36 15.17 -20.02
C PRO A 326 -22.83 15.11 -19.60
N LEU A 327 -23.32 13.94 -19.16
CA LEU A 327 -24.70 13.75 -18.66
C LEU A 327 -24.94 14.56 -17.38
N GLN A 328 -24.05 14.54 -16.42
CA GLN A 328 -24.14 15.36 -15.22
C GLN A 328 -24.14 16.86 -15.55
N LYS A 329 -23.38 17.31 -16.55
CA LYS A 329 -23.40 18.71 -17.03
C LYS A 329 -24.75 19.07 -17.65
N MET A 330 -25.37 18.16 -18.41
CA MET A 330 -26.70 18.38 -18.97
C MET A 330 -27.80 18.41 -17.90
N LEU A 331 -27.75 17.54 -16.91
CA LEU A 331 -28.73 17.48 -15.80
C LEU A 331 -28.62 18.72 -14.91
N ARG A 332 -27.42 19.20 -14.58
CA ARG A 332 -27.22 20.47 -13.85
C ARG A 332 -27.76 21.67 -14.62
N LYS A 333 -27.63 21.73 -15.95
CA LYS A 333 -28.23 22.80 -16.77
C LYS A 333 -29.77 22.78 -16.76
N ARG A 334 -30.41 21.60 -16.65
CA ARG A 334 -31.87 21.49 -16.55
C ARG A 334 -32.39 21.89 -15.17
N SER A 335 -31.67 21.60 -14.10
CA SER A 335 -32.07 21.99 -12.73
C SER A 335 -31.93 23.49 -12.45
N THR A 336 -31.01 24.19 -13.13
CA THR A 336 -30.83 25.64 -13.01
C THR A 336 -31.67 26.46 -13.99
N GLY A 337 -32.16 25.86 -15.07
CA GLY A 337 -33.00 26.52 -16.08
C GLY A 337 -34.49 26.55 -15.78
N GLY A 338 -34.94 25.95 -14.68
CA GLY A 338 -36.35 25.92 -14.27
C GLY A 338 -36.80 27.01 -13.28
N ALA A 339 -35.86 27.91 -12.89
CA ALA A 339 -36.14 28.93 -11.88
C ALA A 339 -36.29 30.38 -12.42
N GLU A 340 -36.24 30.57 -13.74
CA GLU A 340 -36.45 31.90 -14.37
C GLU A 340 -37.67 31.86 -15.29
N GLY A 341 -38.83 31.63 -14.75
CA GLY A 341 -40.09 31.66 -15.51
C GLY A 341 -41.32 31.46 -14.65
N GLY A 342 -41.51 32.36 -13.70
CA GLY A 342 -42.74 32.41 -12.91
C GLY A 342 -42.90 33.78 -12.26
#